data_ec9ea17b456a1cb49c64f53d1e04ca38
#
_entry.id   ec9ea17b456a1cb49c64f53d1e04ca38
#
_cell.length_a   1.000
_cell.length_b   1.000
_cell.length_c   1.000
_cell.angle_alpha   90.00
_cell.angle_beta   90.00
_cell.angle_gamma   90.00
#
_symmetry.space_group_name_H-M   'P 1'
#
loop_
_entity.id
_entity.type
_entity.pdbx_description
1 polymer ?
#
loop_
_entity_poly.entity_id
_entity_poly.type
_entity_poly.pdbx_seq_one_letter_code
_entity_poly.pdbx_strand_id
1 'polypeptide(L)'
;MNIELRRFQSTHLFQLRSILTKETAEQCNLEWPFTKEVAESFISSYNTWGIWINNGILAGAVEVKEDFETAYFVSEKYRNLGIATEAVMLCKEEFPGKQLWCVINPKNTYSLKVANNATLRINFIS
;
A
#
# COMPACT_ATOMS: atom_id res chain seq x y z
N MET A 1 9.80 -14.27 7.80
CA MET A 1 8.79 -13.24 8.17
C MET A 1 7.46 -13.63 7.54
N ASN A 2 6.41 -13.67 8.34
CA ASN A 2 5.08 -14.02 7.84
C ASN A 2 4.36 -12.73 7.39
N ILE A 3 3.92 -12.69 6.15
CA ILE A 3 3.22 -11.53 5.57
C ILE A 3 1.86 -11.98 5.08
N GLU A 4 0.81 -11.27 5.48
CA GLU A 4 -0.52 -11.54 4.96
C GLU A 4 -1.30 -10.25 4.73
N LEU A 5 -2.22 -10.31 3.78
CA LEU A 5 -3.16 -9.24 3.51
C LEU A 5 -4.47 -9.55 4.22
N ARG A 6 -4.98 -8.58 4.97
CA ARG A 6 -6.30 -8.66 5.60
C ARG A 6 -7.02 -7.34 5.40
N ARG A 7 -8.33 -7.43 5.21
CA ARG A 7 -9.13 -6.22 5.12
C ARG A 7 -9.16 -5.51 6.46
N PHE A 8 -9.22 -4.18 6.40
CA PHE A 8 -9.30 -3.38 7.61
C PHE A 8 -10.66 -3.50 8.27
N GLN A 9 -10.64 -3.43 9.60
CA GLN A 9 -11.82 -3.24 10.43
C GLN A 9 -11.74 -1.85 11.06
N SER A 10 -12.88 -1.34 11.52
CA SER A 10 -12.92 -0.01 12.16
C SER A 10 -11.98 0.10 13.36
N THR A 11 -11.73 -1.02 14.04
CA THR A 11 -10.81 -1.08 15.18
C THR A 11 -9.36 -0.82 14.80
N HIS A 12 -9.00 -0.90 13.52
CA HIS A 12 -7.65 -0.67 13.04
C HIS A 12 -7.34 0.79 12.71
N LEU A 13 -8.32 1.67 12.80
CA LEU A 13 -8.20 3.06 12.38
C LEU A 13 -7.04 3.80 13.05
N PHE A 14 -6.92 3.64 14.36
CA PHE A 14 -5.86 4.29 15.12
C PHE A 14 -4.48 3.78 14.69
N GLN A 15 -4.34 2.47 14.54
CA GLN A 15 -3.07 1.87 14.11
C GLN A 15 -2.65 2.38 12.73
N LEU A 16 -3.60 2.42 11.79
CA LEU A 16 -3.33 2.89 10.44
C LEU A 16 -2.84 4.35 10.45
N ARG A 17 -3.53 5.21 11.18
CA ARG A 17 -3.15 6.62 11.26
C ARG A 17 -1.81 6.82 11.93
N SER A 18 -1.43 5.94 12.85
CA SER A 18 -0.17 6.07 13.59
C SER A 18 1.05 5.71 12.75
N ILE A 19 0.89 4.89 11.70
CA ILE A 19 2.03 4.48 10.87
C ILE A 19 2.20 5.32 9.61
N LEU A 20 1.21 6.11 9.22
CA LEU A 20 1.30 6.93 8.01
C LEU A 20 1.82 8.33 8.37
N THR A 21 2.96 8.69 7.81
CA THR A 21 3.55 10.02 7.97
C THR A 21 3.21 10.89 6.77
N LYS A 22 3.35 12.22 6.93
CA LYS A 22 3.18 13.18 5.83
C LYS A 22 4.09 12.82 4.66
N GLU A 23 5.35 12.51 4.95
CA GLU A 23 6.33 12.18 3.93
C GLU A 23 5.94 10.93 3.16
N THR A 24 5.52 9.89 3.86
CA THR A 24 5.07 8.66 3.22
C THR A 24 3.81 8.89 2.38
N ALA A 25 2.87 9.68 2.89
CA ALA A 25 1.64 9.98 2.15
C ALA A 25 1.94 10.71 0.85
N GLU A 26 2.85 11.69 0.89
CA GLU A 26 3.26 12.41 -0.31
C GLU A 26 3.94 11.51 -1.32
N GLN A 27 4.83 10.64 -0.86
CA GLN A 27 5.55 9.69 -1.72
C GLN A 27 4.62 8.68 -2.38
N CYS A 28 3.57 8.27 -1.69
CA CYS A 28 2.64 7.24 -2.17
C CYS A 28 1.37 7.81 -2.76
N ASN A 29 1.32 9.13 -2.94
CA ASN A 29 0.18 9.82 -3.53
C ASN A 29 -1.12 9.61 -2.74
N LEU A 30 -1.01 9.57 -1.42
CA LEU A 30 -2.13 9.46 -0.50
C LEU A 30 -2.52 10.85 0.02
N GLU A 31 -3.80 11.02 0.35
CA GLU A 31 -4.31 12.29 0.84
C GLU A 31 -3.69 12.64 2.20
N TRP A 32 -3.28 13.90 2.35
CA TRP A 32 -2.75 14.42 3.60
C TRP A 32 -3.34 15.81 3.88
N PRO A 33 -3.72 16.16 5.12
CA PRO A 33 -3.58 15.32 6.31
C PRO A 33 -4.50 14.11 6.30
N PHE A 34 -4.03 13.02 6.90
CA PHE A 34 -4.75 11.76 6.97
C PHE A 34 -5.67 11.78 8.18
N THR A 35 -6.76 12.55 8.04
CA THR A 35 -7.74 12.74 9.11
C THR A 35 -8.50 11.45 9.39
N LYS A 36 -9.27 11.45 10.49
CA LYS A 36 -10.13 10.31 10.82
C LYS A 36 -11.09 10.01 9.67
N GLU A 37 -11.69 11.03 9.07
CA GLU A 37 -12.64 10.88 7.96
C GLU A 37 -11.98 10.31 6.72
N VAL A 38 -10.78 10.80 6.37
CA VAL A 38 -10.00 10.28 5.24
C VAL A 38 -9.63 8.82 5.49
N ALA A 39 -9.17 8.52 6.71
CA ALA A 39 -8.80 7.16 7.07
C ALA A 39 -10.00 6.21 7.05
N GLU A 40 -11.15 6.64 7.53
CA GLU A 40 -12.38 5.84 7.49
C GLU A 40 -12.79 5.53 6.04
N SER A 41 -12.70 6.51 5.16
CA SER A 41 -12.98 6.33 3.73
C SER A 41 -12.01 5.31 3.13
N PHE A 42 -10.72 5.44 3.47
CA PHE A 42 -9.68 4.55 2.96
C PHE A 42 -9.94 3.09 3.35
N ILE A 43 -10.21 2.83 4.63
CA ILE A 43 -10.40 1.45 5.11
C ILE A 43 -11.75 0.85 4.70
N SER A 44 -12.72 1.66 4.32
CA SER A 44 -14.03 1.18 3.87
C SER A 44 -14.05 0.73 2.42
N SER A 45 -13.00 1.03 1.65
CA SER A 45 -12.89 0.57 0.27
C SER A 45 -12.75 -0.95 0.22
N TYR A 46 -13.54 -1.60 -0.63
CA TYR A 46 -13.52 -3.06 -0.74
C TYR A 46 -12.14 -3.60 -1.14
N ASN A 47 -11.40 -2.88 -1.97
CA ASN A 47 -10.11 -3.33 -2.47
C ASN A 47 -8.94 -2.64 -1.76
N THR A 48 -9.06 -2.46 -0.45
CA THR A 48 -8.00 -1.94 0.41
C THR A 48 -7.70 -2.97 1.50
N TRP A 49 -6.43 -3.35 1.61
CA TRP A 49 -5.97 -4.34 2.58
C TRP A 49 -4.87 -3.77 3.45
N GLY A 50 -4.88 -4.17 4.72
CA GLY A 50 -3.71 -3.97 5.57
C GLY A 50 -2.64 -5.01 5.27
N ILE A 51 -1.39 -4.61 5.39
CA ILE A 51 -0.25 -5.51 5.29
C ILE A 51 0.17 -5.86 6.72
N TRP A 52 -0.05 -7.11 7.09
CA TRP A 52 0.19 -7.59 8.46
C TRP A 52 1.39 -8.53 8.48
N ILE A 53 2.27 -8.32 9.44
CA ILE A 53 3.47 -9.14 9.59
C ILE A 53 3.50 -9.79 10.97
N ASN A 54 4.14 -10.94 11.05
CA ASN A 54 4.40 -11.63 12.31
C ASN A 54 3.16 -11.79 13.20
N ASN A 55 2.02 -12.14 12.56
CA ASN A 55 0.75 -12.46 13.23
C ASN A 55 0.06 -11.30 13.96
N GLY A 56 0.28 -10.07 13.53
CA GLY A 56 -0.54 -9.01 14.09
C GLY A 56 0.04 -7.62 14.09
N ILE A 57 1.19 -7.41 13.48
CA ILE A 57 1.78 -6.08 13.37
C ILE A 57 1.37 -5.46 12.05
N LEU A 58 0.72 -4.30 12.10
CA LEU A 58 0.37 -3.57 10.90
C LEU A 58 1.60 -2.83 10.36
N ALA A 59 2.06 -3.25 9.18
CA ALA A 59 3.26 -2.68 8.57
C ALA A 59 2.95 -1.68 7.46
N GLY A 60 1.77 -1.73 6.88
CA GLY A 60 1.42 -0.84 5.77
C GLY A 60 0.05 -1.17 5.19
N ALA A 61 -0.19 -0.73 3.98
CA ALA A 61 -1.45 -0.98 3.28
C ALA A 61 -1.24 -1.03 1.78
N VAL A 62 -2.18 -1.67 1.09
CA VAL A 62 -2.24 -1.68 -0.37
C VAL A 62 -3.68 -1.47 -0.79
N GLU A 63 -3.88 -0.65 -1.82
CA GLU A 63 -5.18 -0.33 -2.39
C GLU A 63 -5.14 -0.54 -3.90
N VAL A 64 -6.19 -1.18 -4.45
CA VAL A 64 -6.36 -1.31 -5.90
C VAL A 64 -7.64 -0.58 -6.27
N LYS A 65 -7.52 0.46 -7.09
CA LYS A 65 -8.64 1.27 -7.54
C LYS A 65 -9.40 0.57 -8.66
N GLU A 66 -10.56 1.12 -9.05
CA GLU A 66 -11.42 0.51 -10.07
C GLU A 66 -10.72 0.29 -11.41
N ASP A 67 -9.79 1.16 -11.78
CA ASP A 67 -9.03 1.08 -13.02
C ASP A 67 -7.75 0.24 -12.88
N PHE A 68 -7.60 -0.48 -11.75
CA PHE A 68 -6.44 -1.31 -11.39
C PHE A 68 -5.19 -0.51 -11.03
N GLU A 69 -5.30 0.81 -10.86
CA GLU A 69 -4.21 1.58 -10.29
C GLU A 69 -3.98 1.12 -8.85
N THR A 70 -2.74 0.78 -8.54
CA THR A 70 -2.35 0.21 -7.25
C THR A 70 -1.49 1.20 -6.48
N ALA A 71 -1.89 1.48 -5.25
CA ALA A 71 -1.12 2.30 -4.33
C ALA A 71 -0.75 1.44 -3.13
N TYR A 72 0.45 1.65 -2.60
CA TYR A 72 0.93 0.89 -1.45
C TYR A 72 1.89 1.73 -0.62
N PHE A 73 1.94 1.46 0.67
CA PHE A 73 2.98 2.02 1.52
C PHE A 73 3.37 1.02 2.60
N VAL A 74 4.58 1.15 3.10
CA VAL A 74 5.09 0.40 4.25
C VAL A 74 5.71 1.41 5.20
N SER A 75 5.45 1.24 6.50
CA SER A 75 6.05 2.04 7.55
C SER A 75 7.57 2.05 7.41
N GLU A 76 8.19 3.21 7.62
CA GLU A 76 9.63 3.38 7.40
C GLU A 76 10.49 2.33 8.09
N LYS A 77 10.13 1.92 9.29
CA LYS A 77 10.91 0.94 10.05
C LYS A 77 10.86 -0.47 9.48
N TYR A 78 9.96 -0.73 8.54
CA TYR A 78 9.82 -2.05 7.91
C TYR A 78 10.21 -2.04 6.42
N ARG A 79 10.78 -0.94 5.92
CA ARG A 79 11.21 -0.85 4.53
C ARG A 79 12.48 -1.65 4.28
N ASN A 80 12.71 -1.97 3.00
CA ASN A 80 13.88 -2.71 2.53
C ASN A 80 13.97 -4.15 3.07
N LEU A 81 12.83 -4.72 3.44
CA LEU A 81 12.71 -6.11 3.89
C LEU A 81 11.90 -6.96 2.90
N GLY A 82 11.54 -6.41 1.75
CA GLY A 82 10.75 -7.13 0.74
C GLY A 82 9.26 -7.20 1.05
N ILE A 83 8.79 -6.52 2.11
CA ILE A 83 7.39 -6.60 2.56
C ILE A 83 6.43 -6.07 1.51
N ALA A 84 6.69 -4.87 0.97
CA ALA A 84 5.80 -4.26 -0.02
C ALA A 84 5.75 -5.11 -1.29
N THR A 85 6.88 -5.61 -1.75
CA THR A 85 6.93 -6.47 -2.94
C THR A 85 6.07 -7.71 -2.76
N GLU A 86 6.23 -8.41 -1.64
CA GLU A 86 5.44 -9.62 -1.36
C GLU A 86 3.96 -9.29 -1.22
N ALA A 87 3.63 -8.19 -0.54
CA ALA A 87 2.25 -7.77 -0.37
C ALA A 87 1.58 -7.46 -1.72
N VAL A 88 2.27 -6.76 -2.62
CA VAL A 88 1.74 -6.48 -3.95
C VAL A 88 1.55 -7.77 -4.75
N MET A 89 2.48 -8.71 -4.64
CA MET A 89 2.34 -10.00 -5.32
C MET A 89 1.15 -10.80 -4.80
N LEU A 90 0.91 -10.79 -3.49
CA LEU A 90 -0.30 -11.40 -2.92
C LEU A 90 -1.57 -10.70 -3.42
N CYS A 91 -1.52 -9.38 -3.51
CA CYS A 91 -2.63 -8.58 -4.01
C CYS A 91 -2.97 -8.94 -5.46
N LYS A 92 -1.97 -9.18 -6.30
CA LYS A 92 -2.18 -9.56 -7.70
C LYS A 92 -2.99 -10.84 -7.83
N GLU A 93 -2.90 -11.74 -6.87
CA GLU A 93 -3.65 -13.00 -6.89
C GLU A 93 -5.17 -12.76 -6.79
N GLU A 94 -5.58 -11.61 -6.26
CA GLU A 94 -6.99 -11.22 -6.18
C GLU A 94 -7.55 -10.72 -7.51
N PHE A 95 -6.69 -10.49 -8.51
CA PHE A 95 -7.07 -9.92 -9.80
C PHE A 95 -6.48 -10.76 -10.94
N PRO A 96 -6.83 -12.05 -11.05
CA PRO A 96 -6.24 -12.92 -12.07
C PRO A 96 -6.56 -12.41 -13.47
N GLY A 97 -5.54 -12.41 -14.33
CA GLY A 97 -5.69 -11.95 -15.70
C GLY A 97 -5.72 -10.44 -15.89
N LYS A 98 -5.55 -9.66 -14.81
CA LYS A 98 -5.54 -8.20 -14.89
C LYS A 98 -4.13 -7.67 -14.71
N GLN A 99 -3.81 -6.59 -15.42
CA GLN A 99 -2.54 -5.88 -15.26
C GLN A 99 -2.73 -4.76 -14.23
N LEU A 100 -2.13 -4.91 -13.07
CA LEU A 100 -2.08 -3.82 -12.10
C LEU A 100 -1.01 -2.82 -12.53
N TRP A 101 -1.25 -1.54 -12.26
CA TRP A 101 -0.34 -0.47 -12.64
C TRP A 101 -0.24 0.55 -11.52
N CYS A 102 0.79 1.37 -11.57
CA CYS A 102 1.01 2.40 -10.54
C CYS A 102 1.57 3.67 -11.17
N VAL A 103 1.43 4.78 -10.42
CA VAL A 103 2.00 6.07 -10.79
C VAL A 103 3.12 6.37 -9.81
N ILE A 104 4.33 6.58 -10.31
CA ILE A 104 5.51 6.76 -9.46
C ILE A 104 6.30 7.97 -9.94
N ASN A 105 6.75 8.79 -8.97
CA ASN A 105 7.73 9.83 -9.23
C ASN A 105 9.09 9.16 -9.51
N PRO A 106 9.78 9.50 -10.62
CA PRO A 106 11.08 8.87 -10.95
C PRO A 106 12.12 8.98 -9.85
N LYS A 107 11.98 9.94 -8.95
CA LYS A 107 12.89 10.13 -7.81
C LYS A 107 12.60 9.19 -6.65
N ASN A 108 11.44 8.53 -6.65
CA ASN A 108 11.08 7.60 -5.59
C ASN A 108 11.65 6.23 -5.88
N THR A 109 12.94 6.04 -5.58
CA THR A 109 13.67 4.82 -5.87
C THR A 109 13.11 3.61 -5.13
N TYR A 110 12.62 3.81 -3.91
CA TYR A 110 11.99 2.73 -3.14
C TYR A 110 10.76 2.16 -3.85
N SER A 111 9.84 3.03 -4.25
CA SER A 111 8.62 2.57 -4.94
C SER A 111 8.92 1.97 -6.31
N LEU A 112 9.92 2.51 -7.04
CA LEU A 112 10.34 1.93 -8.31
C LEU A 112 10.84 0.51 -8.14
N LYS A 113 11.65 0.26 -7.12
CA LYS A 113 12.18 -1.07 -6.84
C LYS A 113 11.04 -2.06 -6.54
N VAL A 114 10.08 -1.65 -5.71
CA VAL A 114 8.93 -2.48 -5.38
C VAL A 114 8.11 -2.81 -6.63
N ALA A 115 7.79 -1.80 -7.43
CA ALA A 115 6.97 -1.97 -8.63
C ALA A 115 7.64 -2.89 -9.65
N ASN A 116 8.94 -2.72 -9.86
CA ASN A 116 9.70 -3.58 -10.78
C ASN A 116 9.74 -5.02 -10.26
N ASN A 117 10.02 -5.22 -8.98
CA ASN A 117 10.11 -6.55 -8.41
C ASN A 117 8.76 -7.27 -8.39
N ALA A 118 7.67 -6.53 -8.22
CA ALA A 118 6.31 -7.09 -8.22
C ALA A 118 5.67 -7.12 -9.61
N THR A 119 6.38 -6.67 -10.62
CA THR A 119 5.94 -6.68 -12.02
C THR A 119 4.67 -5.85 -12.25
N LEU A 120 4.63 -4.66 -11.66
CA LEU A 120 3.60 -3.67 -11.95
C LEU A 120 3.98 -2.88 -13.20
N ARG A 121 2.97 -2.48 -13.97
CA ARG A 121 3.19 -1.51 -15.03
C ARG A 121 3.35 -0.13 -14.38
N ILE A 122 4.37 0.61 -14.78
CA ILE A 122 4.68 1.90 -14.17
C ILE A 122 4.37 3.04 -15.13
N ASN A 123 3.58 4.01 -14.67
CA ASN A 123 3.39 5.30 -15.30
C ASN A 123 4.09 6.34 -14.45
N PHE A 124 4.97 7.12 -15.07
CA PHE A 124 5.73 8.13 -14.34
C PHE A 124 4.98 9.44 -14.25
N ILE A 125 5.11 10.11 -13.10
CA ILE A 125 4.66 11.49 -12.94
C ILE A 125 5.58 12.37 -13.77
N SER A 126 4.98 13.15 -14.67
CA SER A 126 5.72 14.07 -15.54
C SER A 126 6.04 15.40 -14.84
#